data_b051dcda0d7271aa333cb4814051a750
#
_entry.id   b051dcda0d7271aa333cb4814051a750
#
_cell.length_a   1.000
_cell.length_b   1.000
_cell.length_c   1.000
_cell.angle_alpha   90.00
_cell.angle_beta   90.00
_cell.angle_gamma   90.00
#
_symmetry.space_group_name_H-M   'P 1'
#
loop_
_entity.id
_entity.type
_entity.pdbx_description
1 polymer ?
#
loop_
_entity_poly.entity_id
_entity_poly.type
_entity_poly.pdbx_seq_one_letter_code
_entity_poly.pdbx_strand_id
1 'polypeptide(L)'
;MIDFNKKIVNSDKFRQAALFFEKNGCYTFAPEGTTDYFNYWKQEQQRCLNGYTAPDGDQITGYHYFYLNYSPIMKLVETEYTDRNGTKRTRRERLFRFPDFWDYDWFYYNAIEQAEDEGKHMVVLKARARGYSFKGASM
;
A
#
# COMPACT_ATOMS: atom_id res chain seq x y z
N MET A 1 -22.09 3.95 -4.78
CA MET A 1 -21.55 4.97 -5.73
C MET A 1 -20.27 5.55 -5.15
N ILE A 2 -19.23 5.71 -5.95
CA ILE A 2 -17.94 6.22 -5.51
C ILE A 2 -18.02 7.75 -5.40
N ASP A 3 -17.68 8.31 -4.25
CA ASP A 3 -17.59 9.75 -4.05
C ASP A 3 -16.21 10.25 -4.52
N PHE A 4 -16.16 10.79 -5.73
CA PHE A 4 -14.92 11.32 -6.34
C PHE A 4 -14.40 12.63 -5.70
N ASN A 5 -15.14 13.22 -4.78
CA ASN A 5 -14.71 14.39 -4.01
C ASN A 5 -14.09 14.02 -2.67
N LYS A 6 -14.14 12.74 -2.31
CA LYS A 6 -13.58 12.28 -1.04
C LYS A 6 -12.06 12.48 -1.01
N LYS A 7 -11.58 13.11 0.04
CA LYS A 7 -10.17 13.24 0.36
C LYS A 7 -9.83 12.42 1.61
N ILE A 8 -8.79 11.65 1.52
CA ILE A 8 -8.29 10.86 2.66
C ILE A 8 -7.29 11.71 3.45
N VAL A 9 -7.61 11.96 4.70
CA VAL A 9 -6.71 12.68 5.62
C VAL A 9 -5.86 11.66 6.37
N ASN A 10 -4.55 11.94 6.48
CA ASN A 10 -3.60 11.06 7.15
C ASN A 10 -3.66 9.61 6.64
N SER A 11 -3.26 9.41 5.40
CA SER A 11 -3.29 8.12 4.72
C SER A 11 -2.38 7.04 5.34
N ASP A 12 -1.46 7.41 6.20
CA ASP A 12 -0.58 6.46 6.91
C ASP A 12 -1.34 5.48 7.80
N LYS A 13 -2.59 5.81 8.19
CA LYS A 13 -3.50 4.88 8.86
C LYS A 13 -3.75 3.58 8.09
N PHE A 14 -3.63 3.63 6.78
CA PHE A 14 -3.79 2.47 5.89
C PHE A 14 -2.48 1.72 5.60
N ARG A 15 -1.33 2.31 5.97
CA ARG A 15 0.00 1.80 5.68
C ARG A 15 0.75 1.29 6.91
N GLN A 16 0.04 1.02 7.99
CA GLN A 16 0.66 0.70 9.29
C GLN A 16 1.55 -0.56 9.24
N ALA A 17 1.15 -1.60 8.52
CA ALA A 17 1.96 -2.81 8.37
C ALA A 17 3.25 -2.52 7.58
N ALA A 18 3.17 -1.74 6.50
CA ALA A 18 4.33 -1.32 5.72
C ALA A 18 5.29 -0.46 6.54
N LEU A 19 4.78 0.52 7.27
CA LEU A 19 5.57 1.40 8.14
C LEU A 19 6.25 0.62 9.27
N PHE A 20 5.56 -0.36 9.85
CA PHE A 20 6.13 -1.23 10.85
C PHE A 20 7.28 -2.08 10.27
N PHE A 21 7.08 -2.63 9.08
CA PHE A 21 8.12 -3.40 8.39
C PHE A 21 9.33 -2.53 8.02
N GLU A 22 9.10 -1.32 7.51
CA GLU A 22 10.20 -0.38 7.18
C GLU A 22 11.04 -0.03 8.40
N LYS A 23 10.41 0.08 9.57
CA LYS A 23 11.08 0.41 10.83
C LYS A 23 11.81 -0.79 11.44
N ASN A 24 11.23 -1.98 11.38
CA ASN A 24 11.64 -3.13 12.19
C ASN A 24 12.22 -4.29 11.36
N GLY A 25 12.08 -4.29 10.04
CA GLY A 25 12.50 -5.37 9.16
C GLY A 25 11.62 -6.63 9.23
N CYS A 26 10.51 -6.60 9.95
CA CYS A 26 9.54 -7.67 10.08
C CYS A 26 8.13 -7.09 10.27
N TYR A 27 7.09 -7.87 10.02
CA TYR A 27 5.70 -7.44 10.19
C TYR A 27 5.18 -7.61 11.61
N THR A 28 5.76 -8.51 12.38
CA THR A 28 5.38 -8.78 13.77
C THR A 28 6.59 -9.27 14.58
N PHE A 29 6.60 -8.94 15.86
CA PHE A 29 7.59 -9.48 16.81
C PHE A 29 7.15 -10.82 17.43
N ALA A 30 5.92 -11.26 17.18
CA ALA A 30 5.44 -12.54 17.68
C ALA A 30 6.32 -13.68 17.10
N PRO A 31 6.84 -14.59 17.93
CA PRO A 31 7.66 -15.71 17.46
C PRO A 31 6.83 -16.64 16.53
N GLU A 32 7.46 -17.13 15.48
CA GLU A 32 6.86 -18.11 14.58
C GLU A 32 6.36 -19.34 15.36
N GLY A 33 5.19 -19.84 14.96
CA GLY A 33 4.55 -21.00 15.59
C GLY A 33 3.78 -20.70 16.88
N THR A 34 3.76 -19.46 17.36
CA THR A 34 2.93 -19.04 18.50
C THR A 34 1.51 -18.68 18.08
N THR A 35 0.57 -18.72 19.03
CA THR A 35 -0.81 -18.30 18.79
C THR A 35 -0.90 -16.83 18.35
N ASP A 36 -0.08 -15.96 18.95
CA ASP A 36 -0.04 -14.53 18.61
C ASP A 36 0.44 -14.31 17.17
N TYR A 37 1.41 -15.10 16.69
CA TYR A 37 1.86 -15.07 15.31
C TYR A 37 0.74 -15.46 14.33
N PHE A 38 0.04 -16.55 14.60
CA PHE A 38 -1.08 -16.99 13.76
C PHE A 38 -2.26 -16.02 13.79
N ASN A 39 -2.58 -15.45 14.95
CA ASN A 39 -3.64 -14.45 15.07
C ASN A 39 -3.32 -13.18 14.29
N TYR A 40 -2.07 -12.72 14.33
CA TYR A 40 -1.62 -11.59 13.54
C TYR A 40 -1.86 -11.83 12.05
N TRP A 41 -1.34 -12.93 11.51
CA TRP A 41 -1.46 -13.22 10.08
C TRP A 41 -2.89 -13.51 9.65
N LYS A 42 -3.69 -14.12 10.50
CA LYS A 42 -5.12 -14.32 10.25
C LYS A 42 -5.86 -12.98 10.14
N GLN A 43 -5.54 -12.03 11.00
CA GLN A 43 -6.12 -10.69 10.95
C GLN A 43 -5.69 -9.95 9.67
N GLU A 44 -4.42 -10.01 9.31
CA GLU A 44 -3.91 -9.38 8.08
C GLU A 44 -4.53 -10.02 6.83
N GLN A 45 -4.67 -11.32 6.80
CA GLN A 45 -5.37 -12.03 5.72
C GLN A 45 -6.83 -11.54 5.58
N GLN A 46 -7.55 -11.36 6.68
CA GLN A 46 -8.92 -10.83 6.65
C GLN A 46 -8.96 -9.40 6.10
N ARG A 47 -7.99 -8.56 6.43
CA ARG A 47 -7.88 -7.21 5.88
C ARG A 47 -7.62 -7.21 4.36
N CYS A 48 -6.78 -8.12 3.89
CA CYS A 48 -6.52 -8.29 2.45
C CYS A 48 -7.73 -8.83 1.68
N LEU A 49 -8.57 -9.66 2.31
CA LEU A 49 -9.75 -10.24 1.66
C LEU A 49 -10.97 -9.32 1.72
N ASN A 50 -11.21 -8.69 2.86
CA ASN A 50 -12.47 -7.98 3.14
C ASN A 50 -12.31 -6.45 3.19
N GLY A 51 -11.09 -5.95 3.05
CA GLY A 51 -10.80 -4.53 3.22
C GLY A 51 -10.51 -4.15 4.67
N TYR A 52 -10.15 -2.89 4.84
CA TYR A 52 -9.77 -2.32 6.14
C TYR A 52 -10.51 -1.02 6.40
N THR A 53 -11.07 -0.91 7.59
CA THR A 53 -11.70 0.30 8.10
C THR A 53 -10.82 0.90 9.19
N ALA A 54 -10.37 2.13 8.97
CA ALA A 54 -9.59 2.88 9.95
C ALA A 54 -10.48 3.36 11.12
N PRO A 55 -9.89 3.72 12.29
CA PRO A 55 -10.65 4.17 13.45
C PRO A 55 -11.53 5.41 13.20
N ASP A 56 -11.18 6.26 12.24
CA ASP A 56 -11.95 7.43 11.82
C ASP A 56 -13.11 7.13 10.86
N GLY A 57 -13.31 5.86 10.51
CA GLY A 57 -14.36 5.38 9.62
C GLY A 57 -14.00 5.35 8.13
N ASP A 58 -12.83 5.83 7.74
CA ASP A 58 -12.36 5.69 6.37
C ASP A 58 -12.02 4.24 6.03
N GLN A 59 -12.38 3.83 4.81
CA GLN A 59 -12.24 2.45 4.35
C GLN A 59 -11.41 2.37 3.08
N ILE A 60 -10.66 1.27 2.96
CA ILE A 60 -10.02 0.85 1.73
C ILE A 60 -10.38 -0.60 1.42
N THR A 61 -10.35 -0.94 0.12
CA THR A 61 -10.60 -2.31 -0.33
C THR A 61 -9.47 -3.27 0.07
N GLY A 62 -9.72 -4.56 0.05
CA GLY A 62 -8.70 -5.58 0.31
C GLY A 62 -7.54 -5.51 -0.66
N TYR A 63 -7.79 -5.32 -1.94
CA TYR A 63 -6.76 -5.10 -2.97
C TYR A 63 -5.86 -3.90 -2.65
N HIS A 64 -6.46 -2.77 -2.26
CA HIS A 64 -5.71 -1.56 -1.90
C HIS A 64 -4.88 -1.77 -0.65
N TYR A 65 -5.44 -2.44 0.37
CA TYR A 65 -4.70 -2.76 1.60
C TYR A 65 -3.49 -3.65 1.31
N PHE A 66 -3.65 -4.70 0.50
CA PHE A 66 -2.56 -5.56 0.09
C PHE A 66 -1.48 -4.79 -0.70
N TYR A 67 -1.90 -3.97 -1.67
CA TYR A 67 -0.98 -3.16 -2.45
C TYR A 67 -0.11 -2.26 -1.59
N LEU A 68 -0.69 -1.55 -0.64
CA LEU A 68 0.02 -0.60 0.22
C LEU A 68 0.99 -1.27 1.21
N ASN A 69 0.65 -2.47 1.70
CA ASN A 69 1.37 -3.08 2.82
C ASN A 69 2.22 -4.30 2.43
N TYR A 70 1.92 -4.96 1.33
CA TYR A 70 2.55 -6.23 0.95
C TYR A 70 3.09 -6.28 -0.48
N SER A 71 2.96 -5.20 -1.24
CA SER A 71 3.40 -5.13 -2.64
C SER A 71 4.47 -4.06 -2.85
N PRO A 72 5.72 -4.29 -2.43
CA PRO A 72 6.79 -3.32 -2.66
C PRO A 72 7.03 -3.13 -4.16
N ILE A 73 7.23 -1.88 -4.55
CA ILE A 73 7.48 -1.47 -5.93
C ILE A 73 8.85 -0.79 -6.06
N MET A 74 9.36 -0.76 -7.28
CA MET A 74 10.60 -0.03 -7.58
C MET A 74 10.32 1.47 -7.58
N LYS A 75 10.88 2.18 -6.61
CA LYS A 75 10.76 3.65 -6.47
C LYS A 75 12.11 4.32 -6.67
N LEU A 76 12.08 5.51 -7.24
CA LEU A 76 13.24 6.40 -7.26
C LEU A 76 13.30 7.14 -5.90
N VAL A 77 14.32 6.86 -5.13
CA VAL A 77 14.51 7.39 -3.78
C VAL A 77 15.78 8.24 -3.74
N GLU A 78 15.74 9.35 -3.05
CA GLU A 78 16.92 10.14 -2.75
C GLU A 78 17.58 9.62 -1.47
N THR A 79 18.83 9.17 -1.58
CA THR A 79 19.60 8.64 -0.46
C THR A 79 20.77 9.57 -0.17
N GLU A 80 20.97 9.89 1.11
CA GLU A 80 22.14 10.66 1.53
C GLU A 80 23.33 9.72 1.74
N TYR A 81 24.50 10.12 1.29
CA TYR A 81 25.76 9.44 1.55
C TYR A 81 26.84 10.45 1.87
N THR A 82 27.85 10.02 2.60
CA THR A 82 29.03 10.82 2.89
C THR A 82 30.13 10.43 1.93
N ASP A 83 30.68 11.40 1.20
CA ASP A 83 31.79 11.17 0.28
C ASP A 83 33.12 10.97 1.05
N ARG A 84 34.18 10.64 0.32
CA ARG A 84 35.51 10.39 0.90
C ARG A 84 36.09 11.60 1.65
N ASN A 85 35.57 12.79 1.40
CA ASN A 85 35.99 14.05 2.03
C ASN A 85 35.11 14.41 3.24
N GLY A 86 34.18 13.55 3.65
CA GLY A 86 33.26 13.81 4.75
C GLY A 86 32.08 14.71 4.41
N THR A 87 31.86 15.04 3.13
CA THR A 87 30.76 15.90 2.67
C THR A 87 29.51 15.07 2.43
N LYS A 88 28.38 15.49 3.00
CA LYS A 88 27.08 14.88 2.73
C LYS A 88 26.61 15.22 1.33
N ARG A 89 26.26 14.20 0.56
CA ARG A 89 25.71 14.32 -0.79
C ARG A 89 24.47 13.48 -0.94
N THR A 90 23.62 13.84 -1.90
CA THR A 90 22.39 13.10 -2.22
C THR A 90 22.56 12.44 -3.58
N ARG A 91 22.16 11.18 -3.68
CA ARG A 91 22.05 10.48 -4.96
C ARG A 91 20.66 9.88 -5.13
N ARG A 92 20.24 9.70 -6.37
CA ARG A 92 18.99 9.04 -6.70
C ARG A 92 19.25 7.58 -7.03
N GLU A 93 18.57 6.71 -6.31
CA GLU A 93 18.63 5.26 -6.50
C GLU A 93 17.26 4.67 -6.72
N ARG A 94 17.20 3.57 -7.48
CA ARG A 94 15.99 2.76 -7.58
C ARG A 94 16.04 1.69 -6.52
N LEU A 95 15.10 1.75 -5.57
CA LEU A 95 15.00 0.80 -4.46
C LEU A 95 13.57 0.26 -4.38
N PHE A 96 13.44 -0.99 -3.92
CA PHE A 96 12.14 -1.51 -3.54
C PHE A 96 11.65 -0.81 -2.28
N ARG A 97 10.47 -0.21 -2.36
CA ARG A 97 9.79 0.47 -1.26
C ARG A 97 8.30 0.23 -1.38
N PHE A 98 7.59 0.30 -0.27
CA PHE A 98 6.13 0.24 -0.28
C PHE A 98 5.53 1.44 -1.02
N PRO A 99 4.40 1.24 -1.73
CA PRO A 99 3.73 2.32 -2.43
C PRO A 99 3.28 3.45 -1.50
N ASP A 100 3.24 4.67 -2.02
CA ASP A 100 2.56 5.78 -1.35
C ASP A 100 1.05 5.66 -1.59
N PHE A 101 0.28 6.27 -0.68
CA PHE A 101 -1.16 6.39 -0.88
C PHE A 101 -1.46 7.58 -1.78
N TRP A 102 -2.27 7.34 -2.80
CA TRP A 102 -2.80 8.38 -3.68
C TRP A 102 -4.31 8.30 -3.74
N ASP A 103 -4.99 9.46 -3.72
CA ASP A 103 -6.46 9.49 -3.77
C ASP A 103 -7.00 8.79 -5.03
N TYR A 104 -6.34 8.91 -6.17
CA TYR A 104 -6.75 8.22 -7.39
C TYR A 104 -6.60 6.69 -7.30
N ASP A 105 -5.73 6.16 -6.43
CA ASP A 105 -5.64 4.73 -6.17
C ASP A 105 -6.86 4.26 -5.38
N TRP A 106 -7.33 5.07 -4.44
CA TRP A 106 -8.56 4.78 -3.71
C TRP A 106 -9.75 4.66 -4.67
N PHE A 107 -9.90 5.60 -5.61
CA PHE A 107 -10.94 5.52 -6.63
C PHE A 107 -10.78 4.29 -7.53
N TYR A 108 -9.56 3.98 -7.96
CA TYR A 108 -9.27 2.84 -8.82
C TYR A 108 -9.67 1.51 -8.18
N TYR A 109 -9.23 1.25 -6.95
CA TYR A 109 -9.53 -0.01 -6.27
C TYR A 109 -11.01 -0.13 -5.88
N ASN A 110 -11.66 0.96 -5.48
CA ASN A 110 -13.10 0.94 -5.23
C ASN A 110 -13.91 0.69 -6.52
N ALA A 111 -13.47 1.23 -7.66
CA ALA A 111 -14.13 0.97 -8.94
C ALA A 111 -13.99 -0.49 -9.37
N ILE A 112 -12.84 -1.13 -9.10
CA ILE A 112 -12.65 -2.57 -9.36
C ILE A 112 -13.61 -3.39 -8.52
N GLU A 113 -13.64 -3.18 -7.20
CA GLU A 113 -14.52 -3.92 -6.29
C GLU A 113 -16.00 -3.76 -6.69
N GLN A 114 -16.42 -2.54 -7.01
CA GLN A 114 -17.77 -2.29 -7.49
C GLN A 114 -18.07 -3.03 -8.80
N ALA A 115 -17.12 -3.03 -9.75
CA ALA A 115 -17.30 -3.75 -11.01
C ALA A 115 -17.40 -5.26 -10.81
N GLU A 116 -16.60 -5.83 -9.91
CA GLU A 116 -16.68 -7.25 -9.54
C GLU A 116 -18.01 -7.59 -8.90
N ASP A 117 -18.48 -6.81 -7.94
CA ASP A 117 -19.77 -6.99 -7.26
C ASP A 117 -20.95 -6.92 -8.23
N GLU A 118 -20.87 -6.06 -9.25
CA GLU A 118 -21.88 -5.91 -10.28
C GLU A 118 -21.72 -6.90 -11.45
N GLY A 119 -20.68 -7.75 -11.45
CA GLY A 119 -20.37 -8.68 -12.54
C GLY A 119 -20.02 -7.98 -13.85
N LYS A 120 -19.41 -6.80 -13.79
CA LYS A 120 -19.07 -5.95 -14.94
C LYS A 120 -17.57 -5.91 -15.20
N HIS A 121 -17.21 -5.65 -16.46
CA HIS A 121 -15.82 -5.35 -16.80
C HIS A 121 -15.49 -3.88 -16.54
N MET A 122 -14.25 -3.62 -16.19
CA MET A 122 -13.74 -2.26 -16.01
C MET A 122 -12.74 -1.89 -17.10
N VAL A 123 -12.87 -0.69 -17.65
CA VAL A 123 -11.91 -0.11 -18.59
C VAL A 123 -11.24 1.09 -17.93
N VAL A 124 -9.92 1.10 -17.90
CA VAL A 124 -9.13 2.16 -17.28
C VAL A 124 -8.45 3.00 -18.35
N LEU A 125 -8.84 4.27 -18.45
CA LEU A 125 -8.14 5.28 -19.24
C LEU A 125 -7.20 6.06 -18.31
N LYS A 126 -5.92 6.04 -18.60
CA LYS A 126 -4.93 6.64 -17.70
C LYS A 126 -3.87 7.44 -18.46
N ALA A 127 -3.33 8.45 -17.81
CA ALA A 127 -2.09 9.09 -18.23
C ALA A 127 -0.89 8.18 -18.00
N ARG A 128 0.22 8.45 -18.72
CA ARG A 128 1.48 7.71 -18.56
C ARG A 128 2.06 7.87 -17.15
N ALA A 129 2.83 6.87 -16.70
CA ALA A 129 3.59 6.90 -15.44
C ALA A 129 2.74 7.07 -14.16
N ARG A 130 1.52 6.50 -14.11
CA ARG A 130 0.64 6.50 -12.92
C ARG A 130 0.71 5.22 -12.08
N GLY A 131 1.66 4.32 -12.36
CA GLY A 131 1.88 3.10 -11.57
C GLY A 131 0.81 2.00 -11.71
N TYR A 132 -0.10 2.09 -12.69
CA TYR A 132 -1.18 1.10 -12.84
C TYR A 132 -0.71 -0.32 -13.17
N SER A 133 0.44 -0.47 -13.82
CA SER A 133 1.02 -1.79 -14.08
C SER A 133 1.42 -2.51 -12.80
N PHE A 134 1.95 -1.79 -11.82
CA PHE A 134 2.24 -2.34 -10.49
C PHE A 134 0.97 -2.72 -9.73
N LYS A 135 -0.07 -1.89 -9.81
CA LYS A 135 -1.38 -2.15 -9.17
C LYS A 135 -2.04 -3.39 -9.75
N GLY A 136 -2.08 -3.50 -11.08
CA GLY A 136 -2.64 -4.68 -11.74
C GLY A 136 -1.86 -5.96 -11.44
N ALA A 137 -0.54 -5.88 -11.30
CA ALA A 137 0.29 -7.03 -10.95
C ALA A 137 0.14 -7.47 -9.47
N SER A 138 -0.35 -6.60 -8.59
CA SER A 138 -0.56 -6.90 -7.16
C SER A 138 -1.94 -7.50 -6.85
N MET A 139 -2.83 -7.56 -7.81
CA MET A 139 -4.19 -8.11 -7.68
C MET A 139 -4.19 -9.62 -7.94
#